data_df7a5724bb357767c177a7bb0dddbfbf
#
_entry.id   df7a5724bb357767c177a7bb0dddbfbf
#
_cell.length_a   1.000
_cell.length_b   1.000
_cell.length_c   1.000
_cell.angle_alpha   90.00
_cell.angle_beta   90.00
_cell.angle_gamma   90.00
#
_symmetry.space_group_name_H-M   'P 1'
#
loop_
_entity.id
_entity.type
_entity.pdbx_description
1 polymer ?
#
loop_
_entity_poly.entity_id
_entity_poly.type
_entity_poly.pdbx_seq_one_letter_code
_entity_poly.pdbx_strand_id
1 'polypeptide(L)'
;MRRIAGLLLVVVVVLLVPTAAPAQTGITITLSASSGTITFGEHVRLSGSSTGAPAGSTVEIRNAAGLPVASATTDAAGDFSARLEPSGSDSYVAVLGPGVSGPVTVGVRAVVSARMGQVRLFDHVVIRGRVGPARPGSSVVVELTREGRTVDSRSVPMGSAGGFRTRFTIPKPGTYRARASFSAPDLLRGGARTHADATPLPHLSSGSSGRFVRLLEGRLVDLHYRLVGTKNGRYDFRTADAVVAFHKVQRMERSYEVNEATWRRLADPLRPQPRRDLQGFHFEVDQTRQVLYTVEDGHITNVLHVSTGAGGLTRDGAFRVWAKTAGFSPNRLYYPSYFDGYRALHGWTEVPTTAASHGCVRIPYWNAQWVYGLADYGTPVVVYH
;
A
#
# COMPACT_ATOMS: atom_id res chain seq x y z
N MET A 1 74.87 63.46 87.55
CA MET A 1 74.63 62.14 88.10
C MET A 1 73.37 61.55 87.67
N ARG A 2 73.35 60.79 86.72
CA ARG A 2 72.20 59.86 86.31
C ARG A 2 72.77 58.73 85.47
N ARG A 3 72.62 57.52 85.98
CA ARG A 3 72.98 56.28 85.32
C ARG A 3 71.90 55.95 84.29
N ILE A 4 72.30 55.72 83.09
CA ILE A 4 71.39 55.19 82.03
C ILE A 4 71.70 53.69 81.91
N ALA A 5 70.74 52.85 82.25
CA ALA A 5 70.76 51.40 82.00
C ALA A 5 70.35 51.14 80.57
N GLY A 6 71.20 50.46 79.78
CA GLY A 6 70.89 50.02 78.43
C GLY A 6 70.11 48.67 78.44
N LEU A 7 68.99 48.60 77.84
CA LEU A 7 68.19 47.42 77.65
C LEU A 7 68.56 46.73 76.30
N LEU A 8 69.09 45.53 76.36
CA LEU A 8 69.45 44.77 75.21
C LEU A 8 68.18 44.01 74.73
N LEU A 9 67.67 44.40 73.58
CA LEU A 9 66.52 43.75 72.96
C LEU A 9 67.00 42.55 72.07
N VAL A 10 66.76 41.30 72.47
CA VAL A 10 67.01 40.11 71.67
C VAL A 10 65.80 39.87 70.73
N VAL A 11 66.00 40.13 69.46
CA VAL A 11 65.01 39.82 68.46
C VAL A 11 65.15 38.30 68.03
N VAL A 12 64.21 37.47 68.43
CA VAL A 12 64.10 36.08 67.96
C VAL A 12 63.34 36.08 66.62
N VAL A 13 64.04 35.87 65.50
CA VAL A 13 63.46 35.68 64.20
C VAL A 13 62.98 34.23 64.12
N VAL A 14 61.64 34.01 64.22
CA VAL A 14 60.99 32.69 63.90
C VAL A 14 60.83 32.59 62.40
N LEU A 15 61.68 31.78 61.78
CA LEU A 15 61.49 31.34 60.36
C LEU A 15 60.29 30.42 60.30
N LEU A 16 59.11 30.93 59.89
CA LEU A 16 57.99 30.12 59.46
C LEU A 16 58.32 29.45 58.10
N VAL A 17 58.63 28.14 58.11
CA VAL A 17 58.69 27.31 56.92
C VAL A 17 57.22 27.08 56.43
N PRO A 18 56.84 27.51 55.25
CA PRO A 18 55.52 27.20 54.76
C PRO A 18 55.44 25.66 54.53
N THR A 19 54.66 24.96 55.34
CA THR A 19 54.21 23.59 55.02
C THR A 19 53.36 23.65 53.77
N ALA A 20 53.91 23.19 52.67
CA ALA A 20 53.12 22.98 51.47
C ALA A 20 51.92 22.07 51.82
N ALA A 21 50.71 22.57 51.68
CA ALA A 21 49.52 21.76 51.78
C ALA A 21 49.60 20.64 50.71
N PRO A 22 49.30 19.37 51.08
CA PRO A 22 49.30 18.30 50.07
C PRO A 22 48.37 18.71 48.95
N ALA A 23 48.88 18.71 47.71
CA ALA A 23 48.06 18.88 46.53
C ALA A 23 46.93 17.83 46.59
N GLN A 24 45.70 18.28 46.76
CA GLN A 24 44.54 17.37 46.57
C GLN A 24 44.66 16.82 45.16
N THR A 25 45.15 15.58 45.02
CA THR A 25 45.11 14.84 43.78
C THR A 25 43.65 14.60 43.46
N GLY A 26 43.05 15.51 42.68
CA GLY A 26 41.66 15.38 42.22
C GLY A 26 41.53 14.10 41.39
N ILE A 27 40.52 13.28 41.66
CA ILE A 27 40.21 12.12 40.84
C ILE A 27 39.81 12.63 39.47
N THR A 28 40.57 12.25 38.43
CA THR A 28 40.16 12.46 37.04
C THR A 28 39.70 11.13 36.43
N ILE A 29 38.67 11.17 35.61
CA ILE A 29 38.09 9.98 34.96
C ILE A 29 37.69 10.28 33.51
N THR A 30 37.95 9.34 32.62
CA THR A 30 37.56 9.40 31.22
C THR A 30 36.53 8.33 30.92
N LEU A 31 35.75 8.51 29.85
CA LEU A 31 34.82 7.51 29.32
C LEU A 31 34.85 7.53 27.80
N SER A 32 34.76 6.38 27.21
CA SER A 32 34.62 6.18 25.75
C SER A 32 33.66 5.02 25.49
N ALA A 33 33.06 4.98 24.29
CA ALA A 33 32.22 3.87 23.85
C ALA A 33 32.87 3.16 22.68
N SER A 34 32.73 1.84 22.59
CA SER A 34 33.20 1.02 21.46
C SER A 34 32.49 1.36 20.16
N SER A 35 31.31 1.98 20.22
CA SER A 35 30.54 2.50 19.09
C SER A 35 29.61 3.62 19.51
N GLY A 36 29.53 4.69 18.73
CA GLY A 36 28.55 5.76 18.91
C GLY A 36 27.13 5.40 18.45
N THR A 37 26.93 4.26 17.81
CA THR A 37 25.62 3.76 17.36
C THR A 37 25.58 2.26 17.39
N ILE A 38 24.52 1.70 17.94
CA ILE A 38 24.21 0.26 17.93
C ILE A 38 22.81 0.01 17.40
N THR A 39 22.52 -1.24 17.05
CA THR A 39 21.16 -1.70 16.78
C THR A 39 20.55 -2.23 18.09
N PHE A 40 19.25 -2.02 18.30
CA PHE A 40 18.54 -2.56 19.47
C PHE A 40 18.78 -4.08 19.62
N GLY A 41 19.14 -4.49 20.85
CA GLY A 41 19.55 -5.88 21.17
C GLY A 41 21.05 -6.11 21.03
N GLU A 42 21.84 -5.14 20.51
CA GLU A 42 23.30 -5.20 20.55
C GLU A 42 23.84 -4.59 21.84
N HIS A 43 25.05 -4.96 22.17
CA HIS A 43 25.77 -4.43 23.34
C HIS A 43 26.79 -3.37 22.91
N VAL A 44 26.96 -2.37 23.75
CA VAL A 44 28.10 -1.43 23.69
C VAL A 44 29.02 -1.65 24.86
N ARG A 45 30.32 -1.60 24.64
CA ARG A 45 31.32 -1.53 25.73
C ARG A 45 31.63 -0.06 26.00
N LEU A 46 31.46 0.33 27.26
CA LEU A 46 31.91 1.62 27.79
C LEU A 46 33.19 1.36 28.55
N SER A 47 34.26 2.04 28.23
CA SER A 47 35.58 1.89 28.84
C SER A 47 36.23 3.23 29.11
N GLY A 48 37.07 3.31 30.11
CA GLY A 48 37.79 4.51 30.47
C GLY A 48 38.91 4.23 31.44
N SER A 49 39.58 5.29 31.85
CA SER A 49 40.65 5.26 32.85
C SER A 49 40.45 6.31 33.92
N SER A 50 40.93 6.05 35.09
CA SER A 50 40.93 6.99 36.22
C SER A 50 42.33 7.20 36.75
N THR A 51 42.63 8.40 37.25
CA THR A 51 43.85 8.70 37.98
C THR A 51 43.49 9.30 39.32
N GLY A 52 44.31 9.05 40.35
CA GLY A 52 44.11 9.52 41.70
C GLY A 52 43.17 8.66 42.57
N ALA A 53 42.65 7.52 42.02
CA ALA A 53 41.85 6.56 42.76
C ALA A 53 42.60 5.23 42.96
N PRO A 54 42.41 4.50 44.07
CA PRO A 54 42.99 3.15 44.27
C PRO A 54 42.47 2.13 43.27
N ALA A 55 43.27 1.12 42.95
CA ALA A 55 42.80 -0.07 42.23
C ALA A 55 41.65 -0.75 42.99
N GLY A 56 40.69 -1.29 42.26
CA GLY A 56 39.47 -1.90 42.82
C GLY A 56 38.37 -0.89 43.18
N SER A 57 38.57 0.40 42.88
CA SER A 57 37.53 1.42 43.10
C SER A 57 36.34 1.21 42.21
N THR A 58 35.13 1.38 42.72
CA THR A 58 33.87 1.20 41.96
C THR A 58 33.56 2.45 41.14
N VAL A 59 33.48 2.29 39.84
CA VAL A 59 33.00 3.30 38.90
C VAL A 59 31.54 3.04 38.60
N GLU A 60 30.68 4.04 38.76
CA GLU A 60 29.29 3.99 38.32
C GLU A 60 29.15 4.62 36.97
N ILE A 61 28.48 3.91 36.02
CA ILE A 61 28.05 4.49 34.77
C ILE A 61 26.61 4.98 34.93
N ARG A 62 26.40 6.27 34.73
CA ARG A 62 25.09 6.92 34.84
C ARG A 62 24.61 7.43 33.50
N ASN A 63 23.28 7.36 33.28
CA ASN A 63 22.64 7.89 32.08
C ASN A 63 22.39 9.41 32.20
N ALA A 64 21.82 10.03 31.16
CA ALA A 64 21.52 11.47 31.14
C ALA A 64 20.54 11.91 32.25
N ALA A 65 19.69 10.99 32.75
CA ALA A 65 18.82 11.27 33.92
C ALA A 65 19.52 11.13 35.26
N GLY A 66 20.84 10.84 35.28
CA GLY A 66 21.64 10.63 36.49
C GLY A 66 21.45 9.27 37.16
N LEU A 67 20.69 8.36 36.53
CA LEU A 67 20.42 7.01 37.06
C LEU A 67 21.59 6.06 36.78
N PRO A 68 22.04 5.25 37.76
CA PRO A 68 23.07 4.23 37.53
C PRO A 68 22.54 3.14 36.61
N VAL A 69 23.27 2.83 35.54
CA VAL A 69 22.88 1.82 34.51
C VAL A 69 23.87 0.66 34.41
N ALA A 70 25.08 0.87 34.92
CA ALA A 70 26.13 -0.17 35.06
C ALA A 70 27.17 0.25 36.10
N SER A 71 27.99 -0.71 36.54
CA SER A 71 29.15 -0.47 37.38
C SER A 71 30.35 -1.26 36.86
N ALA A 72 31.55 -0.78 37.14
CA ALA A 72 32.80 -1.45 36.83
C ALA A 72 33.79 -1.18 37.99
N THR A 73 34.85 -1.96 38.06
CA THR A 73 35.95 -1.74 39.00
C THR A 73 37.21 -1.35 38.25
N THR A 74 38.01 -0.45 38.82
CA THR A 74 39.31 -0.07 38.26
C THR A 74 40.33 -1.18 38.49
N ASP A 75 41.14 -1.47 37.48
CA ASP A 75 42.32 -2.34 37.65
C ASP A 75 43.54 -1.60 38.24
N ALA A 76 44.69 -2.27 38.26
CA ALA A 76 45.91 -1.69 38.76
C ALA A 76 46.45 -0.48 37.98
N ALA A 77 46.05 -0.34 36.69
CA ALA A 77 46.39 0.80 35.85
C ALA A 77 45.34 1.93 35.94
N GLY A 78 44.23 1.70 36.67
CA GLY A 78 43.11 2.59 36.77
C GLY A 78 42.10 2.42 35.63
N ASP A 79 42.29 1.43 34.77
CA ASP A 79 41.38 1.16 33.64
C ASP A 79 40.12 0.42 34.11
N PHE A 80 38.99 0.70 33.43
CA PHE A 80 37.72 0.03 33.72
C PHE A 80 36.90 -0.18 32.44
N SER A 81 36.02 -1.15 32.45
CA SER A 81 35.06 -1.34 31.38
C SER A 81 33.75 -1.95 31.86
N ALA A 82 32.64 -1.53 31.28
CA ALA A 82 31.32 -2.05 31.50
C ALA A 82 30.66 -2.41 30.15
N ARG A 83 29.80 -3.44 30.14
CA ARG A 83 29.00 -3.81 29.00
C ARG A 83 27.56 -3.39 29.25
N LEU A 84 26.96 -2.69 28.29
CA LEU A 84 25.61 -2.17 28.38
C LEU A 84 24.77 -2.61 27.18
N GLU A 85 23.48 -2.87 27.40
CA GLU A 85 22.47 -3.14 26.38
C GLU A 85 21.37 -2.08 26.47
N PRO A 86 21.58 -0.91 25.84
CA PRO A 86 20.62 0.18 25.92
C PRO A 86 19.33 -0.12 25.15
N SER A 87 18.19 0.22 25.76
CA SER A 87 16.87 0.13 25.10
C SER A 87 16.48 1.40 24.34
N GLY A 88 17.27 2.46 24.42
CA GLY A 88 17.11 3.75 23.74
C GLY A 88 18.42 4.51 23.67
N SER A 89 18.47 5.49 22.78
CA SER A 89 19.63 6.40 22.66
C SER A 89 19.74 7.24 23.93
N ASP A 90 20.95 7.32 24.49
CA ASP A 90 21.19 8.04 25.72
C ASP A 90 22.65 8.53 25.78
N SER A 91 22.95 9.41 26.72
CA SER A 91 24.29 9.86 27.03
C SER A 91 24.72 9.33 28.42
N TYR A 92 25.96 8.88 28.49
CA TYR A 92 26.51 8.24 29.69
C TYR A 92 27.70 9.00 30.23
N VAL A 93 27.83 9.04 31.54
CA VAL A 93 28.99 9.53 32.25
C VAL A 93 29.50 8.47 33.22
N ALA A 94 30.79 8.40 33.42
CA ALA A 94 31.40 7.62 34.51
C ALA A 94 31.61 8.51 35.73
N VAL A 95 31.25 7.98 36.91
CA VAL A 95 31.37 8.68 38.21
C VAL A 95 32.21 7.84 39.15
N LEU A 96 33.24 8.46 39.75
CA LEU A 96 34.12 7.85 40.75
C LEU A 96 34.42 8.87 41.82
N GLY A 97 33.78 8.75 42.99
CA GLY A 97 33.87 9.76 44.05
C GLY A 97 33.48 11.15 43.54
N PRO A 98 34.37 12.16 43.67
CA PRO A 98 34.12 13.50 43.13
C PRO A 98 34.38 13.63 41.62
N GLY A 99 35.03 12.64 40.98
CA GLY A 99 35.35 12.65 39.56
C GLY A 99 34.16 12.26 38.68
N VAL A 100 33.91 13.07 37.63
CA VAL A 100 32.87 12.80 36.61
C VAL A 100 33.51 12.97 35.23
N SER A 101 33.28 12.00 34.36
CA SER A 101 33.79 12.06 32.97
C SER A 101 32.99 13.03 32.11
N GLY A 102 33.55 13.37 30.97
CA GLY A 102 32.73 13.92 29.85
C GLY A 102 31.65 12.93 29.40
N PRO A 103 30.52 13.43 28.86
CA PRO A 103 29.43 12.59 28.39
C PRO A 103 29.79 11.87 27.09
N VAL A 104 29.38 10.61 26.98
CA VAL A 104 29.48 9.79 25.76
C VAL A 104 28.10 9.38 25.31
N THR A 105 27.69 9.77 24.09
CA THR A 105 26.39 9.46 23.54
C THR A 105 26.42 8.17 22.73
N VAL A 106 25.45 7.29 22.96
CA VAL A 106 25.21 6.08 22.20
C VAL A 106 23.81 6.11 21.58
N GLY A 107 23.75 6.17 20.26
CA GLY A 107 22.50 6.10 19.51
C GLY A 107 22.03 4.66 19.35
N VAL A 108 20.76 4.39 19.57
CA VAL A 108 20.15 3.08 19.39
C VAL A 108 19.20 3.11 18.18
N ARG A 109 19.50 2.27 17.18
CA ARG A 109 18.66 2.12 15.99
C ARG A 109 17.57 1.09 16.23
N ALA A 110 16.32 1.46 15.93
CA ALA A 110 15.19 0.53 15.99
C ALA A 110 15.36 -0.65 15.02
N VAL A 111 15.02 -1.84 15.47
CA VAL A 111 14.89 -3.04 14.61
C VAL A 111 13.47 -3.09 14.09
N VAL A 112 13.32 -3.15 12.78
CA VAL A 112 12.01 -3.32 12.12
C VAL A 112 12.04 -4.57 11.28
N SER A 113 11.04 -5.42 11.43
CA SER A 113 10.77 -6.55 10.53
C SER A 113 9.47 -6.32 9.79
N ALA A 114 9.40 -6.75 8.54
CA ALA A 114 8.17 -6.70 7.75
C ALA A 114 8.04 -7.91 6.84
N ARG A 115 6.81 -8.39 6.65
CA ARG A 115 6.45 -9.45 5.71
C ARG A 115 5.22 -9.01 4.94
N MET A 116 5.25 -9.24 3.63
CA MET A 116 4.15 -9.02 2.71
C MET A 116 3.49 -10.36 2.42
N GLY A 117 2.16 -10.41 2.47
CA GLY A 117 1.38 -11.55 2.02
C GLY A 117 1.35 -11.65 0.50
N GLN A 118 0.64 -12.66 -0.01
CA GLN A 118 0.41 -12.80 -1.46
C GLN A 118 -0.23 -11.54 -2.04
N VAL A 119 0.34 -11.03 -3.13
CA VAL A 119 -0.20 -9.92 -3.90
C VAL A 119 -1.06 -10.49 -5.02
N ARG A 120 -2.31 -10.04 -5.11
CA ARG A 120 -3.26 -10.43 -6.15
C ARG A 120 -3.98 -9.19 -6.66
N LEU A 121 -4.14 -9.12 -7.98
CA LEU A 121 -4.89 -8.03 -8.62
C LEU A 121 -6.33 -7.98 -8.08
N PHE A 122 -6.83 -6.77 -7.82
CA PHE A 122 -8.15 -6.47 -7.23
C PHE A 122 -8.40 -7.04 -5.82
N ASP A 123 -7.38 -7.55 -5.16
CA ASP A 123 -7.46 -8.05 -3.79
C ASP A 123 -6.66 -7.12 -2.85
N HIS A 124 -6.65 -7.46 -1.57
CA HIS A 124 -5.86 -6.76 -0.57
C HIS A 124 -4.59 -7.54 -0.26
N VAL A 125 -3.46 -6.84 -0.24
CA VAL A 125 -2.24 -7.36 0.35
C VAL A 125 -2.16 -6.97 1.82
N VAL A 126 -1.82 -7.93 2.67
CA VAL A 126 -1.57 -7.71 4.09
C VAL A 126 -0.07 -7.55 4.31
N ILE A 127 0.32 -6.44 4.94
CA ILE A 127 1.67 -6.20 5.42
C ILE A 127 1.63 -6.25 6.94
N ARG A 128 2.51 -7.05 7.53
CA ARG A 128 2.65 -7.22 8.97
C ARG A 128 4.12 -7.26 9.37
N GLY A 129 4.42 -6.85 10.59
CA GLY A 129 5.77 -6.84 11.09
C GLY A 129 5.83 -6.56 12.58
N ARG A 130 7.05 -6.33 13.06
CA ARG A 130 7.33 -5.98 14.45
C ARG A 130 8.45 -4.96 14.52
N VAL A 131 8.38 -4.12 15.53
CA VAL A 131 9.41 -3.14 15.90
C VAL A 131 9.99 -3.51 17.25
N GLY A 132 11.29 -3.42 17.39
CA GLY A 132 12.03 -3.51 18.64
C GLY A 132 12.93 -2.29 18.84
N PRO A 133 12.96 -1.71 20.03
CA PRO A 133 12.09 -1.94 21.16
C PRO A 133 10.66 -1.45 20.87
N ALA A 134 9.66 -2.08 21.49
CA ALA A 134 8.29 -1.62 21.36
C ALA A 134 8.10 -0.24 22.00
N ARG A 135 7.34 0.63 21.34
CA ARG A 135 6.90 1.93 21.84
C ARG A 135 5.38 2.02 21.68
N PRO A 136 4.60 1.44 22.61
CA PRO A 136 3.14 1.46 22.53
C PRO A 136 2.60 2.89 22.36
N GLY A 137 1.56 3.04 21.53
CA GLY A 137 1.01 4.35 21.18
C GLY A 137 1.72 5.06 20.01
N SER A 138 2.90 4.59 19.60
CA SER A 138 3.59 5.08 18.40
C SER A 138 3.09 4.36 17.14
N SER A 139 3.41 4.95 15.98
CA SER A 139 3.02 4.40 14.66
C SER A 139 4.21 4.06 13.78
N VAL A 140 4.06 3.00 13.00
CA VAL A 140 4.99 2.59 11.95
C VAL A 140 4.51 3.17 10.62
N VAL A 141 5.38 3.81 9.87
CA VAL A 141 5.07 4.24 8.50
C VAL A 141 5.30 3.08 7.56
N VAL A 142 4.24 2.68 6.86
CA VAL A 142 4.29 1.60 5.86
C VAL A 142 3.96 2.18 4.49
N GLU A 143 4.93 2.18 3.60
CA GLU A 143 4.81 2.65 2.22
C GLU A 143 4.70 1.45 1.28
N LEU A 144 3.72 1.48 0.37
CA LEU A 144 3.59 0.54 -0.73
C LEU A 144 4.05 1.20 -2.02
N THR A 145 4.96 0.59 -2.73
CA THR A 145 5.44 1.05 -4.04
C THR A 145 5.12 0.02 -5.11
N ARG A 146 4.85 0.50 -6.32
CA ARG A 146 4.72 -0.30 -7.54
C ARG A 146 5.72 0.22 -8.58
N GLU A 147 6.57 -0.67 -9.10
CA GLU A 147 7.58 -0.30 -10.10
C GLU A 147 8.40 0.94 -9.69
N GLY A 148 8.77 1.01 -8.40
CA GLY A 148 9.59 2.09 -7.84
C GLY A 148 8.83 3.37 -7.45
N ARG A 149 7.54 3.50 -7.76
CA ARG A 149 6.72 4.66 -7.40
C ARG A 149 5.84 4.35 -6.20
N THR A 150 5.79 5.25 -5.21
CA THR A 150 4.88 5.12 -4.07
C THR A 150 3.43 5.22 -4.56
N VAL A 151 2.62 4.21 -4.23
CA VAL A 151 1.20 4.14 -4.60
C VAL A 151 0.27 4.36 -3.41
N ASP A 152 0.75 4.07 -2.20
CA ASP A 152 0.02 4.32 -0.95
C ASP A 152 1.00 4.38 0.24
N SER A 153 0.67 5.15 1.28
CA SER A 153 1.45 5.25 2.51
C SER A 153 0.52 5.38 3.71
N ARG A 154 0.82 4.63 4.78
CA ARG A 154 -0.02 4.58 5.99
C ARG A 154 0.80 4.67 7.25
N SER A 155 0.30 5.45 8.20
CA SER A 155 0.74 5.44 9.59
C SER A 155 -0.06 4.37 10.33
N VAL A 156 0.62 3.33 10.81
CA VAL A 156 -0.01 2.13 11.37
C VAL A 156 0.30 2.05 12.86
N PRO A 157 -0.70 2.07 13.75
CA PRO A 157 -0.48 2.01 15.18
C PRO A 157 0.22 0.71 15.57
N MET A 158 1.14 0.83 16.55
CA MET A 158 1.90 -0.28 17.10
C MET A 158 1.18 -0.86 18.33
N GLY A 159 1.04 -2.16 18.36
CA GLY A 159 0.56 -2.88 19.55
C GLY A 159 1.60 -2.94 20.66
N SER A 160 1.18 -3.38 21.86
CA SER A 160 2.02 -3.44 23.06
C SER A 160 3.33 -4.23 22.89
N ALA A 161 3.30 -5.29 22.08
CA ALA A 161 4.48 -6.11 21.77
C ALA A 161 5.24 -5.66 20.51
N GLY A 162 5.04 -4.42 20.05
CA GLY A 162 5.70 -3.88 18.87
C GLY A 162 5.12 -4.35 17.52
N GLY A 163 4.07 -5.16 17.52
CA GLY A 163 3.44 -5.67 16.30
C GLY A 163 2.66 -4.59 15.54
N PHE A 164 2.70 -4.64 14.21
CA PHE A 164 1.86 -3.82 13.35
C PHE A 164 1.27 -4.64 12.20
N ARG A 165 0.11 -4.21 11.69
CA ARG A 165 -0.57 -4.85 10.55
C ARG A 165 -1.40 -3.83 9.78
N THR A 166 -1.29 -3.84 8.45
CA THR A 166 -2.10 -3.02 7.55
C THR A 166 -2.48 -3.78 6.30
N ARG A 167 -3.42 -3.24 5.51
CA ARG A 167 -3.86 -3.80 4.24
C ARG A 167 -3.80 -2.72 3.18
N PHE A 168 -3.41 -3.08 1.96
CA PHE A 168 -3.45 -2.20 0.80
C PHE A 168 -4.20 -2.89 -0.32
N THR A 169 -4.99 -2.13 -1.09
CA THR A 169 -5.64 -2.63 -2.30
C THR A 169 -4.65 -2.67 -3.45
N ILE A 170 -4.74 -3.69 -4.30
CA ILE A 170 -3.89 -3.90 -5.48
C ILE A 170 -4.71 -3.63 -6.74
N PRO A 171 -4.82 -2.39 -7.21
CA PRO A 171 -5.69 -2.04 -8.34
C PRO A 171 -5.10 -2.34 -9.71
N LYS A 172 -3.78 -2.46 -9.83
CA LYS A 172 -3.06 -2.62 -11.10
C LYS A 172 -2.05 -3.77 -11.04
N PRO A 173 -1.73 -4.42 -12.16
CA PRO A 173 -0.67 -5.44 -12.20
C PRO A 173 0.71 -4.80 -12.02
N GLY A 174 1.73 -5.60 -11.69
CA GLY A 174 3.12 -5.17 -11.54
C GLY A 174 3.78 -5.70 -10.27
N THR A 175 5.06 -5.38 -10.09
CA THR A 175 5.84 -5.74 -8.90
C THR A 175 5.60 -4.73 -7.80
N TYR A 176 5.13 -5.23 -6.66
CA TYR A 176 4.89 -4.45 -5.46
C TYR A 176 6.00 -4.65 -4.43
N ARG A 177 6.41 -3.54 -3.81
CA ARG A 177 7.35 -3.54 -2.68
C ARG A 177 6.75 -2.76 -1.53
N ALA A 178 7.02 -3.21 -0.30
CA ALA A 178 6.67 -2.45 0.88
C ALA A 178 7.93 -2.10 1.68
N ARG A 179 7.91 -0.90 2.24
CA ARG A 179 8.90 -0.41 3.19
C ARG A 179 8.18 -0.06 4.48
N ALA A 180 8.60 -0.67 5.58
CA ALA A 180 8.18 -0.27 6.91
C ALA A 180 9.32 0.51 7.56
N SER A 181 9.04 1.66 8.18
CA SER A 181 10.02 2.46 8.88
C SER A 181 9.46 2.98 10.21
N PHE A 182 10.33 3.07 11.20
CA PHE A 182 10.01 3.54 12.53
C PHE A 182 11.13 4.42 13.08
N SER A 183 10.76 5.48 13.80
CA SER A 183 11.64 6.29 14.61
C SER A 183 10.85 6.80 15.82
N ALA A 184 11.56 7.07 16.93
CA ALA A 184 11.04 7.69 18.13
C ALA A 184 12.06 8.73 18.62
N PRO A 185 11.71 9.63 19.56
CA PRO A 185 12.66 10.62 20.08
C PRO A 185 13.95 10.02 20.64
N ASP A 186 13.84 8.84 21.25
CA ASP A 186 14.93 8.07 21.85
C ASP A 186 15.49 6.97 20.95
N LEU A 187 15.12 6.93 19.66
CA LEU A 187 15.54 5.86 18.73
C LEU A 187 15.89 6.42 17.36
N LEU A 188 17.03 6.00 16.83
CA LEU A 188 17.39 6.22 15.44
C LEU A 188 16.47 5.42 14.53
N ARG A 189 16.21 5.96 13.33
CA ARG A 189 15.31 5.36 12.35
C ARG A 189 15.75 3.95 11.96
N GLY A 190 14.89 2.98 12.19
CA GLY A 190 14.97 1.62 11.67
C GLY A 190 14.05 1.42 10.46
N GLY A 191 14.31 0.39 9.67
CA GLY A 191 13.45 0.06 8.52
C GLY A 191 13.64 -1.34 8.01
N ALA A 192 12.58 -1.88 7.39
CA ALA A 192 12.57 -3.15 6.68
C ALA A 192 11.95 -2.97 5.31
N ARG A 193 12.39 -3.78 4.34
CA ARG A 193 11.84 -3.85 3.00
C ARG A 193 11.39 -5.28 2.72
N THR A 194 10.29 -5.41 2.01
CA THR A 194 9.78 -6.69 1.52
C THR A 194 9.19 -6.47 0.13
N HIS A 195 9.13 -7.52 -0.68
CA HIS A 195 8.55 -7.47 -2.01
C HIS A 195 7.75 -8.73 -2.26
N ALA A 196 6.81 -8.64 -3.18
CA ALA A 196 6.11 -9.77 -3.76
C ALA A 196 5.62 -9.37 -5.15
N ASP A 197 5.72 -10.29 -6.09
CA ASP A 197 5.13 -10.14 -7.40
C ASP A 197 3.64 -10.48 -7.32
N ALA A 198 2.83 -9.76 -8.11
CA ALA A 198 1.42 -10.06 -8.20
C ALA A 198 1.25 -11.49 -8.76
N THR A 199 0.59 -12.35 -7.99
CA THR A 199 0.26 -13.69 -8.48
C THR A 199 -0.65 -13.54 -9.70
N PRO A 200 -0.37 -14.22 -10.83
CA PRO A 200 -1.24 -14.23 -11.98
C PRO A 200 -2.66 -14.64 -11.56
N LEU A 201 -3.67 -13.94 -12.07
CA LEU A 201 -5.06 -14.33 -11.87
C LEU A 201 -5.38 -15.51 -12.79
N PRO A 202 -6.26 -16.45 -12.35
CA PRO A 202 -6.52 -17.66 -13.09
C PRO A 202 -7.20 -17.36 -14.43
N HIS A 203 -6.95 -18.24 -15.40
CA HIS A 203 -7.78 -18.35 -16.58
C HIS A 203 -9.20 -18.75 -16.17
N LEU A 204 -10.22 -18.09 -16.75
CA LEU A 204 -11.63 -18.40 -16.52
C LEU A 204 -12.34 -18.62 -17.84
N SER A 205 -13.18 -19.64 -17.87
CA SER A 205 -14.01 -20.03 -19.02
C SER A 205 -15.34 -20.58 -18.52
N SER A 206 -16.23 -20.95 -19.44
CA SER A 206 -17.50 -21.59 -19.12
C SER A 206 -17.30 -22.78 -18.18
N GLY A 207 -18.10 -22.85 -17.10
CA GLY A 207 -17.97 -23.85 -16.03
C GLY A 207 -17.06 -23.45 -14.88
N SER A 208 -16.19 -22.43 -15.01
CA SER A 208 -15.43 -21.89 -13.89
C SER A 208 -16.36 -21.36 -12.80
N SER A 209 -15.93 -21.44 -11.53
CA SER A 209 -16.75 -20.96 -10.41
C SER A 209 -15.92 -20.41 -9.24
N GLY A 210 -16.57 -19.71 -8.32
CA GLY A 210 -15.99 -19.25 -7.08
C GLY A 210 -15.59 -17.78 -7.07
N ARG A 211 -14.63 -17.43 -6.20
CA ARG A 211 -14.30 -16.04 -5.87
C ARG A 211 -13.78 -15.21 -7.06
N PHE A 212 -13.03 -15.83 -7.97
CA PHE A 212 -12.47 -15.12 -9.10
C PHE A 212 -13.53 -14.82 -10.18
N VAL A 213 -14.53 -15.68 -10.32
CA VAL A 213 -15.69 -15.39 -11.17
C VAL A 213 -16.50 -14.24 -10.56
N ARG A 214 -16.78 -14.26 -9.25
CA ARG A 214 -17.44 -13.11 -8.58
C ARG A 214 -16.66 -11.80 -8.73
N LEU A 215 -15.33 -11.86 -8.66
CA LEU A 215 -14.47 -10.71 -8.89
C LEU A 215 -14.61 -10.16 -10.31
N LEU A 216 -14.58 -11.04 -11.30
CA LEU A 216 -14.81 -10.72 -12.71
C LEU A 216 -16.18 -10.08 -12.93
N GLU A 217 -17.24 -10.76 -12.48
CA GLU A 217 -18.63 -10.28 -12.55
C GLU A 217 -18.79 -8.88 -11.93
N GLY A 218 -18.21 -8.69 -10.72
CA GLY A 218 -18.20 -7.39 -10.07
C GLY A 218 -17.54 -6.32 -10.92
N ARG A 219 -16.37 -6.62 -11.49
CA ARG A 219 -15.62 -5.67 -12.29
C ARG A 219 -16.30 -5.34 -13.62
N LEU A 220 -16.94 -6.33 -14.27
CA LEU A 220 -17.71 -6.11 -15.49
C LEU A 220 -18.91 -5.18 -15.22
N VAL A 221 -19.64 -5.41 -14.13
CA VAL A 221 -20.77 -4.55 -13.72
C VAL A 221 -20.31 -3.12 -13.40
N ASP A 222 -19.21 -2.95 -12.67
CA ASP A 222 -18.63 -1.63 -12.37
C ASP A 222 -18.20 -0.85 -13.64
N LEU A 223 -17.98 -1.58 -14.73
CA LEU A 223 -17.63 -1.04 -16.06
C LEU A 223 -18.85 -0.98 -16.99
N HIS A 224 -20.06 -1.15 -16.46
CA HIS A 224 -21.34 -1.11 -17.19
C HIS A 224 -21.57 -2.23 -18.21
N TYR A 225 -20.79 -3.33 -18.17
CA TYR A 225 -21.12 -4.49 -19.01
C TYR A 225 -22.31 -5.23 -18.42
N ARG A 226 -23.34 -5.40 -19.25
CA ARG A 226 -24.60 -5.98 -18.82
C ARG A 226 -24.43 -7.44 -18.41
N LEU A 227 -24.65 -7.71 -17.13
CA LEU A 227 -24.71 -9.03 -16.55
C LEU A 227 -26.13 -9.31 -16.07
N VAL A 228 -26.76 -10.33 -16.62
CA VAL A 228 -28.12 -10.72 -16.23
C VAL A 228 -28.09 -11.57 -14.98
N GLY A 229 -28.83 -11.18 -13.96
CA GLY A 229 -28.88 -11.85 -12.66
C GLY A 229 -27.93 -11.27 -11.65
N THR A 230 -27.67 -12.02 -10.60
CA THR A 230 -26.77 -11.61 -9.51
C THR A 230 -25.34 -12.06 -9.81
N LYS A 231 -24.35 -11.42 -9.17
CA LYS A 231 -22.94 -11.87 -9.14
C LYS A 231 -22.85 -13.19 -8.37
N ASN A 232 -23.16 -14.29 -9.07
CA ASN A 232 -23.34 -15.61 -8.43
C ASN A 232 -22.05 -16.42 -8.34
N GLY A 233 -20.99 -15.95 -9.00
CA GLY A 233 -19.69 -16.64 -9.04
C GLY A 233 -19.69 -17.90 -9.90
N ARG A 234 -20.56 -17.99 -10.89
CA ARG A 234 -20.59 -19.05 -11.90
C ARG A 234 -20.36 -18.45 -13.28
N TYR A 235 -19.35 -18.93 -13.96
CA TYR A 235 -19.07 -18.52 -15.33
C TYR A 235 -20.01 -19.28 -16.29
N ASP A 236 -21.19 -18.75 -16.47
CA ASP A 236 -22.18 -19.24 -17.44
C ASP A 236 -22.13 -18.40 -18.75
N PHE A 237 -23.03 -18.70 -19.69
CA PHE A 237 -23.14 -17.99 -20.94
C PHE A 237 -23.41 -16.48 -20.78
N ARG A 238 -24.03 -16.04 -19.69
CA ARG A 238 -24.31 -14.61 -19.39
C ARG A 238 -23.03 -13.87 -19.03
N THR A 239 -22.20 -14.50 -18.22
CA THR A 239 -20.85 -13.99 -17.91
C THR A 239 -19.97 -14.00 -19.15
N ALA A 240 -20.05 -15.05 -19.97
CA ALA A 240 -19.31 -15.17 -21.23
C ALA A 240 -19.67 -14.03 -22.22
N ASP A 241 -20.93 -13.68 -22.37
CA ASP A 241 -21.37 -12.56 -23.22
C ASP A 241 -20.89 -11.20 -22.69
N ALA A 242 -20.91 -10.98 -21.38
CA ALA A 242 -20.37 -9.75 -20.79
C ALA A 242 -18.85 -9.67 -21.03
N VAL A 243 -18.12 -10.78 -20.98
CA VAL A 243 -16.68 -10.85 -21.28
C VAL A 243 -16.41 -10.55 -22.76
N VAL A 244 -17.15 -11.15 -23.69
CA VAL A 244 -16.94 -10.85 -25.11
C VAL A 244 -17.32 -9.41 -25.46
N ALA A 245 -18.36 -8.85 -24.82
CA ALA A 245 -18.68 -7.42 -24.96
C ALA A 245 -17.50 -6.54 -24.48
N PHE A 246 -16.89 -6.91 -23.34
CA PHE A 246 -15.69 -6.26 -22.85
C PHE A 246 -14.54 -6.35 -23.85
N HIS A 247 -14.21 -7.54 -24.35
CA HIS A 247 -13.14 -7.72 -25.33
C HIS A 247 -13.35 -6.87 -26.59
N LYS A 248 -14.57 -6.80 -27.11
CA LYS A 248 -14.95 -5.98 -28.27
C LYS A 248 -14.67 -4.49 -28.03
N VAL A 249 -15.13 -3.93 -26.91
CA VAL A 249 -14.89 -2.53 -26.55
C VAL A 249 -13.40 -2.26 -26.33
N GLN A 250 -12.69 -3.19 -25.71
CA GLN A 250 -11.27 -3.08 -25.43
C GLN A 250 -10.35 -3.32 -26.63
N ARG A 251 -10.93 -3.63 -27.82
CA ARG A 251 -10.19 -3.97 -29.05
C ARG A 251 -9.26 -5.17 -28.88
N MET A 252 -9.67 -6.13 -28.08
CA MET A 252 -8.99 -7.39 -27.85
C MET A 252 -9.51 -8.46 -28.80
N GLU A 253 -8.84 -9.61 -28.86
CA GLU A 253 -9.38 -10.79 -29.49
C GLU A 253 -10.76 -11.14 -28.91
N ARG A 254 -11.73 -11.39 -29.76
CA ARG A 254 -13.13 -11.61 -29.38
C ARG A 254 -13.32 -13.02 -28.84
N SER A 255 -12.93 -13.23 -27.61
CA SER A 255 -12.99 -14.50 -26.90
C SER A 255 -14.04 -14.45 -25.80
N TYR A 256 -14.61 -15.61 -25.47
CA TYR A 256 -15.49 -15.81 -24.32
C TYR A 256 -14.71 -16.21 -23.04
N GLU A 257 -13.39 -16.16 -23.08
CA GLU A 257 -12.53 -16.60 -21.98
C GLU A 257 -11.73 -15.43 -21.40
N VAL A 258 -11.37 -15.56 -20.14
CA VAL A 258 -10.57 -14.56 -19.41
C VAL A 258 -9.17 -15.11 -19.20
N ASN A 259 -8.19 -14.46 -19.80
CA ASN A 259 -6.77 -14.73 -19.64
C ASN A 259 -6.06 -13.59 -18.90
N GLU A 260 -4.75 -13.67 -18.77
CA GLU A 260 -3.96 -12.62 -18.11
C GLU A 260 -4.10 -11.26 -18.80
N ALA A 261 -4.17 -11.22 -20.14
CA ALA A 261 -4.36 -9.95 -20.87
C ALA A 261 -5.72 -9.33 -20.55
N THR A 262 -6.77 -10.15 -20.43
CA THR A 262 -8.10 -9.70 -20.00
C THR A 262 -8.06 -9.08 -18.61
N TRP A 263 -7.42 -9.74 -17.65
CA TRP A 263 -7.28 -9.21 -16.29
C TRP A 263 -6.49 -7.89 -16.24
N ARG A 264 -5.41 -7.78 -17.02
CA ARG A 264 -4.63 -6.54 -17.15
C ARG A 264 -5.49 -5.41 -17.70
N ARG A 265 -6.30 -5.70 -18.73
CA ARG A 265 -7.18 -4.72 -19.34
C ARG A 265 -8.35 -4.31 -18.43
N LEU A 266 -8.91 -5.23 -17.65
CA LEU A 266 -9.91 -4.93 -16.60
C LEU A 266 -9.36 -3.97 -15.53
N ALA A 267 -8.05 -3.98 -15.27
CA ALA A 267 -7.42 -3.06 -14.33
C ALA A 267 -7.22 -1.64 -14.89
N ASP A 268 -7.07 -1.50 -16.21
CA ASP A 268 -6.88 -0.22 -16.90
C ASP A 268 -7.68 -0.20 -18.22
N PRO A 269 -9.03 -0.14 -18.13
CA PRO A 269 -9.90 -0.30 -19.27
C PRO A 269 -10.06 0.99 -20.08
N LEU A 270 -10.23 0.85 -21.38
CA LEU A 270 -10.82 1.91 -22.21
C LEU A 270 -12.26 2.14 -21.74
N ARG A 271 -12.64 3.39 -21.56
CA ARG A 271 -14.01 3.80 -21.24
C ARG A 271 -14.66 4.36 -22.50
N PRO A 272 -15.61 3.65 -23.10
CA PRO A 272 -16.30 4.14 -24.29
C PRO A 272 -17.09 5.40 -23.94
N GLN A 273 -17.22 6.30 -24.90
CA GLN A 273 -18.08 7.48 -24.81
C GLN A 273 -19.22 7.33 -25.82
N PRO A 274 -20.40 7.89 -25.56
CA PRO A 274 -21.48 7.94 -26.51
C PRO A 274 -21.04 8.59 -27.82
N ARG A 275 -21.57 8.10 -28.93
CA ARG A 275 -21.33 8.66 -30.27
C ARG A 275 -22.10 9.95 -30.47
N ARG A 276 -23.27 10.08 -29.85
CA ARG A 276 -24.16 11.22 -29.96
C ARG A 276 -24.45 11.85 -28.61
N ASP A 277 -24.42 13.15 -28.57
CA ASP A 277 -24.85 13.93 -27.43
C ASP A 277 -26.37 14.21 -27.58
N LEU A 278 -27.16 13.22 -27.15
CA LEU A 278 -28.63 13.29 -27.10
C LEU A 278 -29.08 13.34 -25.65
N GLN A 279 -29.99 14.22 -25.34
CA GLN A 279 -30.68 14.24 -24.05
C GLN A 279 -31.64 13.06 -23.92
N GLY A 280 -31.77 12.55 -22.71
CA GLY A 280 -32.61 11.40 -22.41
C GLY A 280 -32.05 10.08 -22.89
N PHE A 281 -32.92 9.08 -22.86
CA PHE A 281 -32.53 7.69 -23.17
C PHE A 281 -32.50 7.42 -24.67
N HIS A 282 -31.46 6.70 -25.13
CA HIS A 282 -31.34 6.17 -26.50
C HIS A 282 -30.45 4.94 -26.57
N PHE A 283 -30.55 4.23 -27.69
CA PHE A 283 -29.66 3.12 -28.05
C PHE A 283 -28.60 3.59 -29.04
N GLU A 284 -27.36 3.10 -28.86
CA GLU A 284 -26.29 3.21 -29.86
C GLU A 284 -25.78 1.84 -30.26
N VAL A 285 -25.76 1.53 -31.55
CA VAL A 285 -25.24 0.29 -32.13
C VAL A 285 -23.91 0.58 -32.83
N ASP A 286 -22.82 0.15 -32.21
CA ASP A 286 -21.47 0.22 -32.78
C ASP A 286 -21.21 -1.04 -33.62
N GLN A 287 -21.31 -0.91 -34.94
CA GLN A 287 -21.13 -2.01 -35.88
C GLN A 287 -19.67 -2.47 -35.99
N THR A 288 -18.71 -1.56 -35.81
CA THR A 288 -17.30 -1.92 -35.77
C THR A 288 -16.98 -2.82 -34.59
N ARG A 289 -17.50 -2.48 -33.41
CA ARG A 289 -17.29 -3.27 -32.19
C ARG A 289 -18.29 -4.40 -32.03
N GLN A 290 -19.43 -4.35 -32.70
CA GLN A 290 -20.52 -5.32 -32.53
C GLN A 290 -21.05 -5.31 -31.10
N VAL A 291 -21.37 -4.11 -30.58
CA VAL A 291 -21.96 -3.88 -29.26
C VAL A 291 -23.14 -2.93 -29.35
N LEU A 292 -24.06 -3.08 -28.43
CA LEU A 292 -25.17 -2.15 -28.18
C LEU A 292 -24.88 -1.42 -26.88
N TYR A 293 -24.94 -0.09 -26.92
CA TYR A 293 -24.93 0.74 -25.73
C TYR A 293 -26.32 1.23 -25.40
N THR A 294 -26.69 1.22 -24.14
CA THR A 294 -27.78 2.07 -23.62
C THR A 294 -27.13 3.34 -23.10
N VAL A 295 -27.67 4.48 -23.54
CA VAL A 295 -27.17 5.80 -23.17
C VAL A 295 -28.29 6.59 -22.54
N GLU A 296 -27.99 7.29 -21.46
CA GLU A 296 -28.90 8.18 -20.79
C GLU A 296 -28.17 9.46 -20.40
N ASP A 297 -28.70 10.62 -20.83
CA ASP A 297 -28.12 11.94 -20.57
C ASP A 297 -26.59 12.03 -20.83
N GLY A 298 -26.17 11.52 -21.98
CA GLY A 298 -24.78 11.54 -22.41
C GLY A 298 -23.86 10.52 -21.71
N HIS A 299 -24.43 9.58 -20.96
CA HIS A 299 -23.65 8.54 -20.26
C HIS A 299 -24.04 7.14 -20.71
N ILE A 300 -23.04 6.30 -20.98
CA ILE A 300 -23.29 4.87 -21.26
C ILE A 300 -23.65 4.19 -19.94
N THR A 301 -24.87 3.67 -19.87
CA THR A 301 -25.42 2.97 -18.71
C THR A 301 -25.24 1.46 -18.78
N ASN A 302 -25.27 0.88 -20.02
CA ASN A 302 -24.94 -0.53 -20.23
C ASN A 302 -24.26 -0.78 -21.58
N VAL A 303 -23.48 -1.85 -21.62
CA VAL A 303 -22.81 -2.38 -22.81
C VAL A 303 -23.20 -3.84 -23.00
N LEU A 304 -23.74 -4.19 -24.16
CA LEU A 304 -24.18 -5.54 -24.51
C LEU A 304 -23.43 -6.06 -25.72
N HIS A 305 -23.13 -7.35 -25.71
CA HIS A 305 -22.73 -8.09 -26.90
C HIS A 305 -23.89 -8.18 -27.90
N VAL A 306 -23.64 -7.88 -29.17
CA VAL A 306 -24.62 -8.06 -30.28
C VAL A 306 -23.93 -8.55 -31.53
N SER A 307 -24.76 -8.93 -32.53
CA SER A 307 -24.34 -9.25 -33.89
C SER A 307 -25.26 -8.54 -34.89
N THR A 308 -24.69 -7.62 -35.69
CA THR A 308 -25.40 -6.85 -36.73
C THR A 308 -25.46 -7.57 -38.06
N GLY A 309 -25.98 -6.93 -39.09
CA GLY A 309 -26.12 -7.48 -40.46
C GLY A 309 -24.76 -7.71 -41.12
N ALA A 310 -24.60 -8.91 -41.70
CA ALA A 310 -23.44 -9.24 -42.54
C ALA A 310 -23.32 -8.25 -43.72
N GLY A 311 -22.09 -7.95 -44.16
CA GLY A 311 -21.87 -7.13 -45.33
C GLY A 311 -22.50 -5.73 -45.31
N GLY A 312 -22.72 -5.15 -44.12
CA GLY A 312 -23.29 -3.81 -43.95
C GLY A 312 -24.84 -3.76 -44.14
N LEU A 313 -25.53 -4.89 -44.04
CA LEU A 313 -26.98 -4.95 -44.15
C LEU A 313 -27.73 -4.21 -43.03
N THR A 314 -27.12 -3.96 -41.88
CA THR A 314 -27.61 -2.98 -40.90
C THR A 314 -27.11 -1.60 -41.33
N ARG A 315 -28.00 -0.69 -41.70
CA ARG A 315 -27.64 0.64 -42.22
C ARG A 315 -27.22 1.59 -41.10
N ASP A 316 -26.19 2.39 -41.34
CA ASP A 316 -25.87 3.53 -40.47
C ASP A 316 -26.97 4.58 -40.54
N GLY A 317 -27.23 5.24 -39.42
CA GLY A 317 -28.23 6.30 -39.35
C GLY A 317 -28.78 6.55 -37.96
N ALA A 318 -29.66 7.51 -37.87
CA ALA A 318 -30.46 7.81 -36.68
C ALA A 318 -31.92 7.41 -36.97
N PHE A 319 -32.39 6.45 -36.24
CA PHE A 319 -33.70 5.86 -36.38
C PHE A 319 -34.52 6.04 -35.09
N ARG A 320 -35.77 5.63 -35.11
CA ARG A 320 -36.64 5.54 -33.94
C ARG A 320 -37.39 4.21 -33.92
N VAL A 321 -37.63 3.69 -32.73
CA VAL A 321 -38.51 2.52 -32.58
C VAL A 321 -39.91 2.90 -33.03
N TRP A 322 -40.42 2.21 -34.06
CA TRP A 322 -41.72 2.47 -34.65
C TRP A 322 -42.72 1.33 -34.46
N ALA A 323 -42.25 0.11 -34.19
CA ALA A 323 -43.10 -1.04 -33.90
C ALA A 323 -42.43 -2.00 -32.93
N LYS A 324 -43.24 -2.73 -32.17
CA LYS A 324 -42.80 -3.71 -31.18
C LYS A 324 -43.71 -4.94 -31.19
N THR A 325 -43.16 -6.13 -30.91
CA THR A 325 -43.94 -7.35 -30.69
C THR A 325 -43.49 -8.04 -29.41
N ALA A 326 -44.40 -8.25 -28.47
CA ALA A 326 -44.12 -9.01 -27.25
C ALA A 326 -44.02 -10.52 -27.59
N GLY A 327 -43.02 -11.19 -27.02
CA GLY A 327 -42.79 -12.61 -27.33
C GLY A 327 -42.20 -12.82 -28.71
N PHE A 328 -42.67 -13.84 -29.43
CA PHE A 328 -42.20 -14.16 -30.77
C PHE A 328 -43.05 -13.47 -31.84
N SER A 329 -42.35 -12.79 -32.74
CA SER A 329 -43.01 -12.31 -33.98
C SER A 329 -43.32 -13.47 -34.95
N PRO A 330 -44.15 -13.25 -35.99
CA PRO A 330 -44.37 -14.24 -37.05
C PRO A 330 -43.11 -14.77 -37.71
N ASN A 331 -42.06 -13.93 -37.80
CA ASN A 331 -40.74 -14.27 -38.32
C ASN A 331 -39.79 -14.86 -37.26
N ARG A 332 -40.32 -15.33 -36.12
CA ARG A 332 -39.61 -15.96 -35.03
C ARG A 332 -38.54 -15.06 -34.34
N LEU A 333 -38.63 -13.74 -34.50
CA LEU A 333 -37.80 -12.81 -33.72
C LEU A 333 -38.34 -12.74 -32.29
N TYR A 334 -37.46 -12.83 -31.32
CA TYR A 334 -37.86 -12.80 -29.90
C TYR A 334 -37.79 -11.38 -29.34
N TYR A 335 -38.95 -10.86 -28.91
CA TYR A 335 -39.13 -9.48 -28.40
C TYR A 335 -38.52 -8.44 -29.36
N PRO A 336 -38.91 -8.38 -30.63
CA PRO A 336 -38.36 -7.40 -31.56
C PRO A 336 -38.88 -5.98 -31.27
N SER A 337 -37.96 -5.03 -31.37
CA SER A 337 -38.23 -3.59 -31.44
C SER A 337 -37.71 -3.07 -32.77
N TYR A 338 -38.64 -2.79 -33.72
CA TYR A 338 -38.33 -2.39 -35.10
C TYR A 338 -37.94 -0.93 -35.15
N PHE A 339 -36.82 -0.59 -35.81
CA PHE A 339 -36.32 0.79 -35.91
C PHE A 339 -36.05 1.26 -37.36
N ASP A 340 -35.80 0.36 -38.31
CA ASP A 340 -35.53 0.69 -39.71
C ASP A 340 -36.22 -0.32 -40.64
N GLY A 341 -37.44 -0.01 -41.09
CA GLY A 341 -38.26 -0.94 -41.83
C GLY A 341 -38.47 -2.22 -41.01
N TYR A 342 -38.03 -3.36 -41.56
CA TYR A 342 -38.12 -4.63 -40.85
C TYR A 342 -36.89 -4.98 -40.00
N ARG A 343 -35.92 -4.07 -39.89
CA ARG A 343 -34.77 -4.26 -39.00
C ARG A 343 -35.15 -3.96 -37.57
N ALA A 344 -34.74 -4.83 -36.67
CA ALA A 344 -35.11 -4.75 -35.26
C ALA A 344 -33.92 -5.06 -34.34
N LEU A 345 -33.98 -4.53 -33.16
CA LEU A 345 -33.28 -5.07 -31.98
C LEU A 345 -34.09 -6.26 -31.48
N HIS A 346 -33.52 -7.48 -31.48
CA HIS A 346 -34.30 -8.69 -31.11
C HIS A 346 -33.42 -9.77 -30.49
N GLY A 347 -34.01 -10.62 -29.68
CA GLY A 347 -33.37 -11.83 -29.18
C GLY A 347 -33.15 -12.88 -30.22
N TRP A 348 -31.98 -13.53 -30.16
CA TRP A 348 -31.65 -14.66 -31.04
C TRP A 348 -30.83 -15.71 -30.29
N THR A 349 -30.94 -16.96 -30.69
CA THR A 349 -30.22 -18.07 -30.05
C THR A 349 -28.73 -18.04 -30.34
N GLU A 350 -28.35 -17.59 -31.54
CA GLU A 350 -26.95 -17.49 -31.97
C GLU A 350 -26.58 -16.01 -32.19
N VAL A 351 -25.67 -15.51 -31.35
CA VAL A 351 -25.14 -14.17 -31.48
C VAL A 351 -23.62 -14.27 -31.65
N PRO A 352 -23.17 -14.44 -32.93
CA PRO A 352 -21.73 -14.53 -33.20
C PRO A 352 -20.99 -13.28 -32.80
N THR A 353 -19.66 -13.40 -32.62
CA THR A 353 -18.79 -12.25 -32.24
C THR A 353 -18.63 -11.25 -33.39
N THR A 354 -19.07 -11.61 -34.62
CA THR A 354 -18.99 -10.80 -35.84
C THR A 354 -20.41 -10.49 -36.38
N ALA A 355 -20.51 -9.62 -37.38
CA ALA A 355 -21.75 -9.34 -38.10
C ALA A 355 -22.19 -10.58 -38.86
N ALA A 356 -23.43 -11.06 -38.64
CA ALA A 356 -23.92 -12.31 -39.21
C ALA A 356 -25.44 -12.35 -39.47
N SER A 357 -26.19 -11.27 -39.21
CA SER A 357 -27.64 -11.21 -39.45
C SER A 357 -27.95 -10.73 -40.87
N HIS A 358 -29.22 -10.75 -41.26
CA HIS A 358 -29.73 -10.19 -42.50
C HIS A 358 -30.13 -8.71 -42.36
N GLY A 359 -29.59 -8.00 -41.36
CA GLY A 359 -29.80 -6.58 -41.16
C GLY A 359 -30.35 -6.21 -39.78
N CYS A 360 -30.91 -7.14 -39.04
CA CYS A 360 -31.30 -6.92 -37.64
C CYS A 360 -30.08 -6.87 -36.72
N VAL A 361 -30.28 -6.39 -35.51
CA VAL A 361 -29.31 -6.45 -34.40
C VAL A 361 -29.70 -7.60 -33.49
N ARG A 362 -28.98 -8.72 -33.59
CA ARG A 362 -29.18 -9.88 -32.72
C ARG A 362 -28.63 -9.61 -31.34
N ILE A 363 -29.45 -9.87 -30.32
CA ILE A 363 -29.13 -9.72 -28.90
C ILE A 363 -29.24 -11.10 -28.26
N PRO A 364 -28.36 -11.46 -27.31
CA PRO A 364 -28.51 -12.70 -26.54
C PRO A 364 -29.90 -12.78 -25.90
N TYR A 365 -30.51 -13.96 -26.00
CA TYR A 365 -31.90 -14.21 -25.65
C TYR A 365 -32.32 -13.68 -24.27
N TRP A 366 -31.43 -13.84 -23.26
CA TRP A 366 -31.65 -13.41 -21.87
C TRP A 366 -31.62 -11.88 -21.69
N ASN A 367 -31.10 -11.13 -22.66
CA ASN A 367 -31.12 -9.67 -22.65
C ASN A 367 -32.29 -9.07 -23.45
N ALA A 368 -32.93 -9.86 -24.32
CA ALA A 368 -33.90 -9.34 -25.30
C ALA A 368 -35.12 -8.69 -24.65
N GLN A 369 -35.73 -9.36 -23.68
CA GLN A 369 -36.92 -8.84 -23.01
C GLN A 369 -36.59 -7.54 -22.24
N TRP A 370 -35.42 -7.43 -21.66
CA TRP A 370 -34.96 -6.22 -20.97
C TRP A 370 -34.76 -5.07 -21.97
N VAL A 371 -34.09 -5.31 -23.10
CA VAL A 371 -33.92 -4.29 -24.17
C VAL A 371 -35.29 -3.86 -24.71
N TYR A 372 -36.18 -4.81 -24.93
CA TYR A 372 -37.58 -4.54 -25.35
C TYR A 372 -38.30 -3.62 -24.34
N GLY A 373 -38.11 -3.83 -23.04
CA GLY A 373 -38.69 -3.01 -21.99
C GLY A 373 -38.19 -1.57 -21.98
N LEU A 374 -36.98 -1.31 -22.47
CA LEU A 374 -36.40 0.03 -22.61
C LEU A 374 -36.74 0.71 -23.95
N ALA A 375 -37.11 -0.08 -24.95
CA ALA A 375 -37.33 0.37 -26.33
C ALA A 375 -38.80 0.83 -26.53
N ASP A 376 -39.18 1.95 -25.94
CA ASP A 376 -40.51 2.52 -26.17
C ASP A 376 -40.69 3.07 -27.59
N TYR A 377 -41.96 3.25 -28.04
CA TYR A 377 -42.22 3.88 -29.34
C TYR A 377 -41.60 5.28 -29.35
N GLY A 378 -40.84 5.60 -30.41
CA GLY A 378 -40.12 6.84 -30.55
C GLY A 378 -38.73 6.84 -29.93
N THR A 379 -38.31 5.81 -29.15
CA THR A 379 -36.95 5.70 -28.59
C THR A 379 -35.90 5.79 -29.73
N PRO A 380 -34.94 6.71 -29.64
CA PRO A 380 -33.90 6.82 -30.67
C PRO A 380 -32.99 5.59 -30.72
N VAL A 381 -32.59 5.18 -31.93
CA VAL A 381 -31.61 4.14 -32.19
C VAL A 381 -30.59 4.69 -33.18
N VAL A 382 -29.38 4.90 -32.72
CA VAL A 382 -28.26 5.41 -33.55
C VAL A 382 -27.37 4.24 -33.93
N VAL A 383 -27.17 4.03 -35.24
CA VAL A 383 -26.34 2.96 -35.79
C VAL A 383 -25.14 3.58 -36.50
N TYR A 384 -23.95 3.07 -36.25
CA TYR A 384 -22.70 3.61 -36.83
C TYR A 384 -21.55 2.58 -36.87
N HIS A 385 -20.51 2.90 -37.65
CA HIS A 385 -19.22 2.20 -37.69
C HIS A 385 -18.13 2.93 -36.90
#